data_19d267fc3b006c1e753b4a91f7c8f6d6
#
_entry.id   19d267fc3b006c1e753b4a91f7c8f6d6
#
_cell.length_a   1.000
_cell.length_b   1.000
_cell.length_c   1.000
_cell.angle_alpha   90.00
_cell.angle_beta   90.00
_cell.angle_gamma   90.00
#
_symmetry.space_group_name_H-M   'P 1'
#
loop_
_entity.id
_entity.type
_entity.pdbx_description
1 polymer ?
#
loop_
_entity_poly.entity_id
_entity_poly.type
_entity_poly.pdbx_seq_one_letter_code
_entity_poly.pdbx_strand_id
1 'polypeptide(L)'
;MPGTHAAGRKALAASMVCVYWGRAIDLHRLLIRQPHRCLLLPVRGDSMHGAGIRSGDLLLVERDALSRDGDIVVAWLGDGFTVKRLRRRGARCWLEAADPAFPPLPLDQPDCRLWGRVVHVIRRL
;
A
#
# COMPACT_ATOMS: atom_id res chain seq x y z
N MET A 1 -20.73 3.05 24.97
CA MET A 1 -20.49 3.41 24.34
C MET A 1 -20.62 3.19 24.17
N PRO A 2 -21.08 3.49 24.39
CA PRO A 2 -21.09 3.81 23.93
C PRO A 2 -21.05 4.04 23.94
N GLY A 3 -21.26 4.59 24.23
CA GLY A 3 -20.94 5.21 23.77
C GLY A 3 -20.74 5.53 24.06
N THR A 4 -20.69 5.87 24.11
CA THR A 4 -20.12 6.54 23.90
C THR A 4 -19.93 7.07 24.03
N HIS A 5 -20.14 7.80 24.08
CA HIS A 5 -19.67 8.79 23.78
C HIS A 5 -19.59 9.64 23.80
N ALA A 6 -19.83 10.25 24.19
CA ALA A 6 -19.48 11.26 23.88
C ALA A 6 -19.14 11.80 24.11
N ALA A 7 -19.40 12.35 24.50
CA ALA A 7 -18.79 13.12 24.34
C ALA A 7 -18.23 13.27 24.31
N GLY A 8 -18.27 13.43 24.47
CA GLY A 8 -17.43 14.03 23.95
C GLY A 8 -16.95 14.05 23.84
N ARG A 9 -16.80 14.37 23.33
CA ARG A 9 -16.15 14.61 22.64
C ARG A 9 -15.39 15.13 22.76
N LYS A 10 -15.48 15.60 23.04
CA LYS A 10 -14.65 16.18 22.85
C LYS A 10 -13.57 16.46 22.87
N ALA A 11 -13.69 16.74 23.10
CA ALA A 11 -12.54 17.39 22.81
C ALA A 11 -11.40 16.76 22.96
N LEU A 12 -11.02 16.45 22.52
CA LEU A 12 -10.07 16.06 22.43
C LEU A 12 -9.13 16.54 21.81
N ALA A 13 -8.99 17.42 21.85
CA ALA A 13 -7.94 18.05 21.52
C ALA A 13 -7.44 17.99 20.20
N ALA A 14 -6.53 18.82 19.87
CA ALA A 14 -6.00 18.94 18.57
C ALA A 14 -5.40 17.66 18.08
N SER A 15 -4.97 16.84 18.93
CA SER A 15 -4.46 15.55 18.56
C SER A 15 -5.53 14.51 18.40
N MET A 16 -6.77 14.97 18.46
CA MET A 16 -7.82 14.09 18.38
C MET A 16 -7.94 13.39 17.12
N VAL A 17 -8.13 12.16 17.16
CA VAL A 17 -8.50 11.39 16.02
C VAL A 17 -9.99 11.33 15.91
N CYS A 18 -10.44 11.19 14.71
CA CYS A 18 -11.82 11.04 14.42
C CYS A 18 -12.34 9.74 14.93
N VAL A 19 -13.45 9.77 15.63
CA VAL A 19 -14.00 8.59 16.25
C VAL A 19 -15.41 8.36 15.74
N TYR A 20 -15.75 7.11 15.49
CA TYR A 20 -17.10 6.72 15.14
C TYR A 20 -17.83 6.30 16.41
N TRP A 21 -18.84 7.08 16.77
CA TRP A 21 -19.58 6.87 18.01
C TRP A 21 -20.64 5.81 17.85
N GLY A 22 -20.48 4.69 18.53
CA GLY A 22 -21.50 3.68 18.58
C GLY A 22 -21.83 2.99 17.27
N ARG A 23 -21.03 3.18 16.24
CA ARG A 23 -21.23 2.52 14.97
C ARG A 23 -20.19 1.45 14.73
N ALA A 24 -20.63 0.33 14.19
CA ALA A 24 -19.71 -0.67 13.71
C ALA A 24 -19.01 -0.16 12.45
N ILE A 25 -17.72 -0.40 12.37
CA ILE A 25 -16.93 -0.03 11.21
C ILE A 25 -16.76 -1.27 10.35
N ASP A 26 -17.16 -1.18 9.11
CA ASP A 26 -16.92 -2.21 8.12
C ASP A 26 -15.63 -1.87 7.38
N LEU A 27 -14.51 -2.41 7.86
CA LEU A 27 -13.21 -2.15 7.27
C LEU A 27 -13.12 -2.64 5.83
N HIS A 28 -13.80 -3.72 5.52
CA HIS A 28 -13.81 -4.24 4.16
C HIS A 28 -14.35 -3.19 3.18
N ARG A 29 -15.50 -2.61 3.51
CA ARG A 29 -16.09 -1.58 2.65
C ARG A 29 -15.27 -0.29 2.63
N LEU A 30 -14.65 0.02 3.74
CA LEU A 30 -13.85 1.25 3.86
C LEU A 30 -12.59 1.18 3.01
N LEU A 31 -11.91 0.04 2.99
CA LEU A 31 -10.59 -0.10 2.39
C LEU A 31 -10.60 -0.73 1.01
N ILE A 32 -11.60 -1.52 0.70
CA ILE A 32 -11.62 -2.34 -0.51
C ILE A 32 -12.77 -1.92 -1.41
N ARG A 33 -12.44 -1.31 -2.54
CA ARG A 33 -13.44 -0.88 -3.51
C ARG A 33 -13.92 -2.02 -4.39
N GLN A 34 -13.01 -2.93 -4.74
CA GLN A 34 -13.31 -4.04 -5.64
C GLN A 34 -12.74 -5.33 -5.05
N PRO A 35 -13.52 -6.03 -4.22
CA PRO A 35 -13.01 -7.19 -3.48
C PRO A 35 -12.40 -8.27 -4.36
N HIS A 36 -12.97 -8.50 -5.54
CA HIS A 36 -12.48 -9.54 -6.45
C HIS A 36 -11.14 -9.20 -7.10
N ARG A 37 -10.66 -7.96 -6.93
CA ARG A 37 -9.38 -7.52 -7.47
C ARG A 37 -8.35 -7.24 -6.39
N CYS A 38 -8.67 -7.53 -5.15
CA CYS A 38 -7.79 -7.21 -4.04
C CYS A 38 -7.08 -8.43 -3.51
N LEU A 39 -5.86 -8.23 -3.08
CA LEU A 39 -5.04 -9.25 -2.47
C LEU A 39 -4.30 -8.65 -1.29
N LEU A 40 -4.15 -9.42 -0.22
CA LEU A 40 -3.26 -9.08 0.88
C LEU A 40 -1.92 -9.78 0.66
N LEU A 41 -0.86 -9.00 0.71
CA LEU A 41 0.48 -9.50 0.46
C LEU A 41 1.39 -9.12 1.62
N PRO A 42 2.01 -10.10 2.29
CA PRO A 42 2.97 -9.77 3.35
C PRO A 42 4.29 -9.30 2.76
N VAL A 43 4.89 -8.32 3.43
CA VAL A 43 6.17 -7.76 3.01
C VAL A 43 7.30 -8.50 3.68
N ARG A 44 8.33 -8.82 2.90
CA ARG A 44 9.59 -9.32 3.39
C ARG A 44 10.72 -8.46 2.85
N GLY A 45 11.66 -8.13 3.70
CA GLY A 45 12.81 -7.33 3.32
C GLY A 45 12.58 -5.84 3.50
N ASP A 46 13.61 -5.06 3.23
CA ASP A 46 13.69 -3.67 3.61
C ASP A 46 13.85 -2.70 2.45
N SER A 47 13.70 -3.16 1.22
CA SER A 47 13.96 -2.30 0.05
C SER A 47 13.04 -1.09 -0.03
N MET A 48 11.91 -1.13 0.65
CA MET A 48 10.95 -0.02 0.69
C MET A 48 10.85 0.65 2.06
N HIS A 49 11.82 0.43 2.92
CA HIS A 49 11.82 1.01 4.27
C HIS A 49 11.75 2.54 4.24
N GLY A 50 12.47 3.17 3.33
CA GLY A 50 12.44 4.63 3.18
C GLY A 50 11.09 5.18 2.72
N ALA A 51 10.22 4.34 2.19
CA ALA A 51 8.85 4.71 1.84
C ALA A 51 7.83 4.34 2.93
N GLY A 52 8.32 3.93 4.10
CA GLY A 52 7.46 3.59 5.22
C GLY A 52 6.91 2.18 5.20
N ILE A 53 7.41 1.32 4.33
CA ILE A 53 6.98 -0.07 4.24
C ILE A 53 8.07 -0.96 4.86
N ARG A 54 7.69 -1.75 5.85
CA ARG A 54 8.60 -2.56 6.64
C ARG A 54 8.28 -4.04 6.50
N SER A 55 9.29 -4.85 6.71
CA SER A 55 9.10 -6.30 6.79
C SER A 55 8.06 -6.63 7.84
N GLY A 56 7.11 -7.50 7.50
CA GLY A 56 5.99 -7.85 8.37
C GLY A 56 4.72 -7.06 8.10
N ASP A 57 4.80 -5.97 7.36
CA ASP A 57 3.61 -5.24 6.96
C ASP A 57 2.74 -6.08 6.03
N LEU A 58 1.44 -5.80 6.04
CA LEU A 58 0.52 -6.35 5.05
C LEU A 58 0.17 -5.25 4.06
N LEU A 59 0.28 -5.58 2.80
CA LEU A 59 -0.11 -4.66 1.73
C LEU A 59 -1.44 -5.08 1.16
N LEU A 60 -2.36 -4.12 1.07
CA LEU A 60 -3.58 -4.32 0.32
C LEU A 60 -3.33 -3.87 -1.10
N VAL A 61 -3.41 -4.80 -2.05
CA VAL A 61 -3.03 -4.59 -3.43
C VAL A 61 -4.24 -4.72 -4.32
N GLU A 62 -4.44 -3.74 -5.18
CA GLU A 62 -5.47 -3.75 -6.21
C GLU A 62 -4.86 -4.23 -7.51
N ARG A 63 -5.35 -5.37 -7.97
CA ARG A 63 -4.88 -5.97 -9.21
C ARG A 63 -5.37 -5.17 -10.41
N ASP A 64 -4.56 -5.11 -11.46
CA ASP A 64 -4.87 -4.44 -12.72
C ASP A 64 -5.26 -2.97 -12.55
N ALA A 65 -4.90 -2.36 -11.44
CA ALA A 65 -5.13 -0.94 -11.24
C ALA A 65 -4.22 -0.13 -12.14
N LEU A 66 -4.76 0.95 -12.67
CA LEU A 66 -3.96 1.89 -13.45
C LEU A 66 -2.97 2.59 -12.53
N SER A 67 -1.69 2.35 -12.77
CA SER A 67 -0.62 2.89 -11.95
C SER A 67 0.02 4.10 -12.61
N ARG A 68 0.42 5.06 -11.78
CA ARG A 68 1.02 6.32 -12.20
C ARG A 68 2.43 6.45 -11.64
N ASP A 69 3.17 7.39 -12.19
CA ASP A 69 4.48 7.74 -11.64
C ASP A 69 4.37 8.02 -10.14
N GLY A 70 5.23 7.40 -9.36
CA GLY A 70 5.27 7.55 -7.91
C GLY A 70 4.45 6.54 -7.14
N ASP A 71 3.59 5.78 -7.78
CA ASP A 71 2.80 4.76 -7.09
C ASP A 71 3.68 3.63 -6.59
N ILE A 72 3.29 3.06 -5.45
CA ILE A 72 3.87 1.82 -4.97
C ILE A 72 3.15 0.68 -5.65
N VAL A 73 3.91 -0.19 -6.28
CA VAL A 73 3.35 -1.27 -7.09
C VAL A 73 3.94 -2.61 -6.69
N VAL A 74 3.22 -3.66 -7.04
CA VAL A 74 3.70 -5.03 -6.96
C VAL A 74 3.98 -5.50 -8.37
N ALA A 75 5.17 -6.02 -8.58
CA ALA A 75 5.59 -6.53 -9.88
C ALA A 75 5.99 -8.00 -9.75
N TRP A 76 5.74 -8.75 -10.80
CA TRP A 76 6.19 -10.14 -10.94
C TRP A 76 7.50 -10.14 -11.70
N LEU A 77 8.51 -10.79 -11.14
CA LEU A 77 9.85 -10.84 -11.73
C LEU A 77 10.22 -12.22 -12.29
N GLY A 78 9.23 -13.05 -12.55
CA GLY A 78 9.50 -14.40 -13.09
C GLY A 78 9.63 -15.45 -12.01
N ASP A 79 10.23 -15.12 -10.89
CA ASP A 79 10.44 -16.05 -9.77
C ASP A 79 9.72 -15.60 -8.50
N GLY A 80 9.10 -14.45 -8.51
CA GLY A 80 8.37 -13.97 -7.34
C GLY A 80 7.93 -12.53 -7.49
N PHE A 81 7.17 -12.08 -6.50
CA PHE A 81 6.72 -10.71 -6.44
C PHE A 81 7.74 -9.81 -5.76
N THR A 82 7.79 -8.58 -6.19
CA THR A 82 8.54 -7.53 -5.53
C THR A 82 7.66 -6.28 -5.38
N VAL A 83 7.95 -5.49 -4.38
CA VAL A 83 7.27 -4.21 -4.12
C VAL A 83 8.26 -3.10 -4.37
N LYS A 84 7.89 -2.18 -5.25
CA LYS A 84 8.77 -1.08 -5.65
C LYS A 84 7.93 0.15 -5.96
N ARG A 85 8.61 1.28 -6.15
CA ARG A 85 7.96 2.49 -6.64
C ARG A 85 8.04 2.52 -8.15
N LEU A 86 6.90 2.76 -8.78
CA LEU A 86 6.86 2.93 -10.24
C LEU A 86 7.37 4.31 -10.58
N ARG A 87 8.28 4.36 -11.52
CA ARG A 87 8.72 5.60 -12.14
C ARG A 87 8.39 5.60 -13.62
N ARG A 88 7.82 6.68 -14.06
CA ARG A 88 7.42 6.85 -15.45
C ARG A 88 7.86 8.22 -15.92
N ARG A 89 8.62 8.25 -16.98
CA ARG A 89 9.09 9.50 -17.57
C ARG A 89 9.05 9.36 -19.08
N GLY A 90 8.04 9.98 -19.69
CA GLY A 90 7.77 9.81 -21.12
C GLY A 90 7.43 8.35 -21.42
N ALA A 91 8.12 7.78 -22.38
CA ALA A 91 7.93 6.39 -22.75
C ALA A 91 8.69 5.40 -21.85
N ARG A 92 9.51 5.91 -20.91
CA ARG A 92 10.33 5.07 -20.07
C ARG A 92 9.62 4.75 -18.76
N CYS A 93 9.68 3.50 -18.36
CA CYS A 93 9.15 3.04 -17.09
C CYS A 93 10.19 2.16 -16.40
N TRP A 94 10.34 2.36 -15.10
CA TRP A 94 11.22 1.51 -14.30
C TRP A 94 10.69 1.43 -12.88
N LEU A 95 11.25 0.50 -12.12
CA LEU A 95 10.91 0.30 -10.73
C LEU A 95 12.08 0.72 -9.85
N GLU A 96 11.77 1.47 -8.78
CA GLU A 96 12.78 1.92 -7.84
C GLU A 96 12.48 1.43 -6.44
N ALA A 97 13.52 0.96 -5.75
CA ALA A 97 13.44 0.77 -4.32
C ALA A 97 13.59 2.12 -3.61
N ALA A 98 13.08 2.21 -2.39
CA ALA A 98 13.31 3.39 -1.57
C ALA A 98 14.73 3.41 -0.99
N ASP A 99 15.35 2.25 -0.93
CA ASP A 99 16.73 2.11 -0.47
C ASP A 99 17.67 2.19 -1.68
N PRO A 100 18.59 3.17 -1.72
CA PRO A 100 19.51 3.31 -2.85
C PRO A 100 20.48 2.15 -3.03
N ALA A 101 20.61 1.27 -2.05
CA ALA A 101 21.42 0.07 -2.20
C ALA A 101 20.84 -0.92 -3.23
N PHE A 102 19.56 -0.78 -3.55
CA PHE A 102 18.90 -1.65 -4.53
C PHE A 102 18.84 -0.92 -5.87
N PRO A 103 19.37 -1.49 -6.94
CA PRO A 103 19.38 -0.83 -8.24
C PRO A 103 17.99 -0.76 -8.87
N PRO A 104 17.73 0.23 -9.73
CA PRO A 104 16.49 0.30 -10.48
C PRO A 104 16.31 -0.92 -11.39
N LEU A 105 15.05 -1.29 -11.62
CA LEU A 105 14.69 -2.40 -12.48
C LEU A 105 13.89 -1.88 -13.66
N PRO A 106 14.40 -1.98 -14.90
CA PRO A 106 13.62 -1.60 -16.07
C PRO A 106 12.40 -2.50 -16.24
N LEU A 107 11.28 -1.91 -16.66
CA LEU A 107 10.05 -2.67 -16.89
C LEU A 107 9.98 -3.30 -18.27
N ASP A 108 10.91 -3.00 -19.15
CA ASP A 108 10.94 -3.56 -20.51
C ASP A 108 11.52 -4.94 -20.58
N GLN A 109 11.90 -5.53 -19.44
CA GLN A 109 12.41 -6.90 -19.40
C GLN A 109 11.27 -7.90 -19.55
N PRO A 110 11.49 -8.99 -20.30
CA PRO A 110 10.42 -9.95 -20.57
C PRO A 110 9.83 -10.61 -19.32
N ASP A 111 10.61 -10.72 -18.25
CA ASP A 111 10.16 -11.37 -17.03
C ASP A 111 9.57 -10.41 -16.01
N CYS A 112 9.51 -9.12 -16.30
CA CYS A 112 9.03 -8.12 -15.38
C CYS A 112 7.64 -7.63 -15.80
N ARG A 113 6.65 -7.80 -14.93
CA ARG A 113 5.27 -7.37 -15.19
C ARG A 113 4.71 -6.65 -13.99
N LEU A 114 4.02 -5.55 -14.23
CA LEU A 114 3.22 -4.93 -13.19
C LEU A 114 2.04 -5.84 -12.88
N TRP A 115 1.83 -6.11 -11.61
CA TRP A 115 0.74 -6.96 -11.17
C TRP A 115 -0.39 -6.15 -10.53
N GLY A 116 -0.05 -5.15 -9.74
CA GLY A 116 -1.05 -4.33 -9.08
C GLY A 116 -0.46 -3.13 -8.36
N ARG A 117 -1.34 -2.31 -7.83
CA ARG A 117 -0.98 -1.11 -7.09
C ARG A 117 -1.28 -1.32 -5.61
N VAL A 118 -0.35 -0.93 -4.76
CA VAL A 118 -0.55 -0.93 -3.32
C VAL A 118 -1.43 0.25 -2.95
N VAL A 119 -2.56 -0.03 -2.32
CA VAL A 119 -3.51 1.00 -1.93
C VAL A 119 -3.51 1.26 -0.44
N HIS A 120 -3.13 0.29 0.36
CA HIS A 120 -3.03 0.44 1.82
C HIS A 120 -1.89 -0.39 2.37
N VAL A 121 -1.30 0.11 3.44
CA VAL A 121 -0.33 -0.63 4.25
C VAL A 121 -0.94 -0.83 5.62
N ILE A 122 -0.93 -2.06 6.11
CA ILE A 122 -1.50 -2.41 7.39
C ILE A 122 -0.40 -2.95 8.28
N ARG A 123 -0.25 -2.34 9.44
CA ARG A 123 0.78 -2.72 10.40
C ARG A 123 0.17 -2.81 11.79
N ARG A 124 0.47 -3.89 12.47
CA ARG A 124 0.17 -4.02 13.88
C ARG A 124 1.29 -3.36 14.68
N LEU A 125 0.93 -2.54 15.60
CA LEU A 125 1.88 -1.89 16.48
C LEU A 125 2.22 -2.79 17.66
#